data_657cbcc119f70606965fd703413da5b0
#
_entry.id   657cbcc119f70606965fd703413da5b0
#
_cell.length_a   1.000
_cell.length_b   1.000
_cell.length_c   1.000
_cell.angle_alpha   90.00
_cell.angle_beta   90.00
_cell.angle_gamma   90.00
#
_symmetry.space_group_name_H-M   'P 1'
#
loop_
_entity.id
_entity.type
_entity.pdbx_description
1 polymer ?
#
loop_
_entity_poly.entity_id
_entity_poly.type
_entity_poly.pdbx_seq_one_letter_code
_entity_poly.pdbx_strand_id
1 'polypeptide(L)'
;MVFGFCAKCARPKMAVFQAFGGYQTRAGYGVLLGFAAAPICFDLKNLKYWLGPVAWDLTRCQSAQDQSVGMESSLVIIPVLNEVSYLWPLLNNLRAADPLIPVWIVDGGSTDGSVQRARLMCMKDPHLNLLINENRSQAHGVNMAAQCAYRQGYRYMIRMDAHAEYIHGFSTQLLRVLCDKNADSVTVPLIAMSQQVSGWQAANAKLQRSRLGHGNAAHRQNTGSGWVQHGHHAAFRLVCFQALGGYDTRLEACEDVDYDRRLIAAGGRIWQAGQLAVHYYPRAAPLGVWAQMWRNGKARAALWHKDKQWPQIRQVLPLGAALGLCMVPFSPLVPELALPAGLYLGTLCLATLFIGPRAALLAFVSHMGFGLGLLFGIFSIRAASAKARHT
;
A
#
# COMPACT_ATOMS: atom_id res chain seq x y z
N MET A 1 -38.87 4.66 15.43
CA MET A 1 -38.11 5.64 16.21
C MET A 1 -37.47 6.63 15.26
N VAL A 2 -37.78 7.90 15.40
CA VAL A 2 -37.29 8.98 14.53
C VAL A 2 -35.94 9.40 15.07
N PHE A 3 -34.88 9.30 14.24
CA PHE A 3 -33.57 9.82 14.57
C PHE A 3 -33.49 11.29 14.13
N GLY A 4 -33.38 12.20 15.11
CA GLY A 4 -33.12 13.59 14.84
C GLY A 4 -31.64 13.84 14.67
N PHE A 5 -31.24 14.35 13.53
CA PHE A 5 -29.87 14.86 13.31
C PHE A 5 -29.77 16.30 13.85
N CYS A 6 -28.85 16.55 14.75
CA CYS A 6 -28.49 17.89 15.16
C CYS A 6 -27.34 18.41 14.28
N ALA A 7 -27.62 19.42 13.47
CA ALA A 7 -26.68 19.99 12.49
C ALA A 7 -25.44 20.69 13.08
N LYS A 8 -25.25 20.67 14.40
CA LYS A 8 -24.15 21.37 15.10
C LYS A 8 -23.24 20.46 15.95
N CYS A 9 -23.45 19.13 15.95
CA CYS A 9 -22.61 18.23 16.74
C CYS A 9 -21.99 17.14 15.86
N ALA A 10 -20.71 17.25 15.64
CA ALA A 10 -19.91 16.28 14.89
C ALA A 10 -19.59 14.97 15.67
N ARG A 11 -20.37 14.62 16.68
CA ARG A 11 -20.21 13.36 17.45
C ARG A 11 -21.53 12.57 17.45
N PRO A 12 -21.53 11.31 17.00
CA PRO A 12 -22.70 10.45 17.10
C PRO A 12 -22.96 10.09 18.58
N LYS A 13 -24.22 10.19 19.01
CA LYS A 13 -24.65 9.69 20.32
C LYS A 13 -24.66 8.17 20.29
N MET A 14 -24.15 7.57 21.35
CA MET A 14 -24.21 6.13 21.61
C MET A 14 -25.67 5.66 21.64
N ALA A 15 -26.03 4.70 20.80
CA ALA A 15 -27.30 4.00 20.85
C ALA A 15 -27.20 2.80 21.80
N VAL A 16 -28.17 2.72 22.74
CA VAL A 16 -28.31 1.58 23.66
C VAL A 16 -29.01 0.45 22.89
N PHE A 17 -28.41 -0.73 22.87
CA PHE A 17 -28.99 -1.92 22.26
C PHE A 17 -29.98 -2.58 23.23
N GLN A 18 -31.22 -2.81 22.80
CA GLN A 18 -32.10 -3.76 23.43
C GLN A 18 -32.02 -5.09 22.70
N ALA A 19 -31.57 -6.12 23.42
CA ALA A 19 -31.59 -7.50 22.92
C ALA A 19 -33.00 -8.06 22.96
N PHE A 20 -33.51 -8.54 21.84
CA PHE A 20 -34.76 -9.25 21.75
C PHE A 20 -34.52 -10.76 21.60
N GLY A 21 -35.04 -11.55 22.54
CA GLY A 21 -35.29 -12.98 22.44
C GLY A 21 -34.04 -13.88 22.31
N GLY A 22 -33.68 -14.54 23.38
CA GLY A 22 -32.72 -15.67 23.35
C GLY A 22 -33.43 -16.97 23.00
N TYR A 23 -32.83 -17.79 22.15
CA TYR A 23 -33.22 -19.17 21.91
C TYR A 23 -32.20 -20.11 22.56
N GLN A 24 -32.73 -21.12 23.26
CA GLN A 24 -31.90 -22.17 23.85
C GLN A 24 -31.76 -23.31 22.86
N THR A 25 -30.54 -23.61 22.46
CA THR A 25 -30.22 -24.82 21.69
C THR A 25 -29.47 -25.82 22.56
N ARG A 26 -29.45 -27.11 22.18
CA ARG A 26 -28.76 -28.16 22.93
C ARG A 26 -27.25 -27.94 23.14
N ALA A 27 -26.69 -26.87 22.59
CA ALA A 27 -25.24 -26.54 22.63
C ALA A 27 -24.91 -25.21 23.31
N GLY A 28 -25.88 -24.52 23.95
CA GLY A 28 -25.64 -23.25 24.65
C GLY A 28 -26.53 -22.09 24.16
N TYR A 29 -26.38 -20.90 24.75
CA TYR A 29 -27.13 -19.71 24.40
C TYR A 29 -26.57 -19.04 23.15
N GLY A 30 -27.41 -18.81 22.13
CA GLY A 30 -27.13 -18.00 20.95
C GLY A 30 -27.96 -16.71 20.94
N VAL A 31 -27.37 -15.59 20.52
CA VAL A 31 -28.06 -14.33 20.30
C VAL A 31 -28.24 -14.12 18.81
N LEU A 32 -29.51 -14.06 18.37
CA LEU A 32 -29.82 -13.73 16.97
C LEU A 32 -29.88 -12.21 16.83
N LEU A 33 -28.93 -11.64 16.09
CA LEU A 33 -28.94 -10.21 15.71
C LEU A 33 -29.68 -10.06 14.39
N GLY A 34 -30.91 -9.59 14.44
CA GLY A 34 -31.67 -9.19 13.25
C GLY A 34 -31.18 -7.85 12.73
N PHE A 35 -30.70 -7.81 11.50
CA PHE A 35 -30.31 -6.57 10.82
C PHE A 35 -31.52 -5.95 10.11
N ALA A 36 -32.07 -4.87 10.67
CA ALA A 36 -32.87 -3.94 9.91
C ALA A 36 -31.93 -2.95 9.21
N ALA A 37 -32.18 -2.66 7.94
CA ALA A 37 -31.33 -1.81 7.10
C ALA A 37 -31.29 -0.36 7.62
N ALA A 38 -30.29 -0.05 8.45
CA ALA A 38 -29.90 1.31 8.79
C ALA A 38 -28.38 1.37 8.88
N PRO A 39 -27.70 2.45 8.42
CA PRO A 39 -26.24 2.54 8.48
C PRO A 39 -25.80 2.69 9.94
N ILE A 40 -25.28 1.63 10.51
CA ILE A 40 -24.70 1.65 11.85
C ILE A 40 -23.24 1.99 11.70
N CYS A 41 -22.84 3.18 12.16
CA CYS A 41 -21.45 3.58 12.25
C CYS A 41 -20.84 2.91 13.51
N PHE A 42 -20.11 1.80 13.32
CA PHE A 42 -19.38 1.17 14.39
C PHE A 42 -18.03 1.85 14.61
N ASP A 43 -17.67 2.07 15.87
CA ASP A 43 -16.29 2.38 16.23
C ASP A 43 -15.44 1.10 16.06
N LEU A 44 -14.77 1.02 14.92
CA LEU A 44 -13.97 -0.14 14.50
C LEU A 44 -12.79 -0.46 15.44
N LYS A 45 -12.43 0.43 16.37
CA LYS A 45 -11.39 0.15 17.37
C LYS A 45 -11.79 -0.96 18.35
N ASN A 46 -13.08 -1.13 18.59
CA ASN A 46 -13.61 -2.12 19.53
C ASN A 46 -14.12 -3.40 18.84
N LEU A 47 -14.26 -3.43 17.52
CA LEU A 47 -14.75 -4.58 16.76
C LEU A 47 -13.84 -5.82 16.92
N LYS A 48 -12.54 -5.60 17.12
CA LYS A 48 -11.53 -6.65 17.32
C LYS A 48 -11.79 -7.52 18.55
N TYR A 49 -12.47 -6.98 19.56
CA TYR A 49 -12.82 -7.70 20.79
C TYR A 49 -14.18 -8.42 20.70
N TRP A 50 -15.04 -8.01 19.76
CA TRP A 50 -16.38 -8.57 19.60
C TRP A 50 -16.50 -9.57 18.47
N LEU A 51 -15.70 -9.42 17.40
CA LEU A 51 -15.68 -10.29 16.24
C LEU A 51 -14.32 -11.04 16.23
N GLY A 52 -14.19 -12.03 17.06
CA GLY A 52 -13.02 -12.92 17.07
C GLY A 52 -12.85 -13.70 15.74
N PRO A 53 -11.96 -14.71 15.69
CA PRO A 53 -11.69 -15.54 14.50
C PRO A 53 -12.93 -16.09 13.80
N VAL A 54 -14.02 -16.29 14.57
CA VAL A 54 -15.31 -16.82 14.06
C VAL A 54 -16.02 -15.84 13.12
N ALA A 55 -15.98 -14.54 13.38
CA ALA A 55 -16.62 -13.57 12.50
C ALA A 55 -15.84 -13.38 11.18
N TRP A 56 -14.51 -13.53 11.24
CA TRP A 56 -13.67 -13.54 10.06
C TRP A 56 -13.95 -14.74 9.15
N ASP A 57 -14.23 -15.89 9.75
CA ASP A 57 -14.59 -17.13 9.03
C ASP A 57 -15.99 -17.04 8.38
N LEU A 58 -16.94 -16.38 9.05
CA LEU A 58 -18.29 -16.16 8.50
C LEU A 58 -18.26 -15.24 7.26
N THR A 59 -17.41 -14.24 7.23
CA THR A 59 -17.24 -13.39 6.03
C THR A 59 -16.60 -14.14 4.87
N ARG A 60 -15.71 -15.09 5.13
CA ARG A 60 -15.15 -16.00 4.11
C ARG A 60 -16.20 -16.98 3.59
N CYS A 61 -17.03 -17.55 4.45
CA CYS A 61 -18.09 -18.49 4.03
C CYS A 61 -19.14 -17.79 3.15
N GLN A 62 -19.55 -16.58 3.46
CA GLN A 62 -20.45 -15.80 2.60
C GLN A 62 -19.85 -15.47 1.24
N SER A 63 -18.53 -15.29 1.17
CA SER A 63 -17.84 -15.01 -0.09
C SER A 63 -17.61 -16.24 -0.98
N ALA A 64 -17.57 -17.45 -0.38
CA ALA A 64 -17.39 -18.69 -1.13
C ALA A 64 -18.66 -19.13 -1.89
N GLN A 65 -19.84 -18.73 -1.45
CA GLN A 65 -21.12 -19.05 -2.15
C GLN A 65 -21.36 -18.17 -3.39
N ASP A 66 -20.59 -17.12 -3.60
CA ASP A 66 -20.81 -16.13 -4.64
C ASP A 66 -19.78 -16.24 -5.78
N GLN A 67 -19.60 -17.46 -6.29
CA GLN A 67 -18.69 -17.71 -7.42
C GLN A 67 -19.18 -17.12 -8.77
N SER A 68 -20.42 -16.59 -8.79
CA SER A 68 -20.97 -15.88 -9.96
C SER A 68 -20.67 -14.38 -9.96
N VAL A 69 -19.73 -13.90 -9.15
CA VAL A 69 -19.47 -12.48 -8.99
C VAL A 69 -18.81 -11.91 -10.23
N GLY A 70 -19.65 -11.29 -11.05
CA GLY A 70 -19.23 -10.56 -12.21
C GLY A 70 -18.47 -9.27 -11.90
N MET A 71 -17.89 -8.68 -12.92
CA MET A 71 -17.20 -7.38 -12.88
C MET A 71 -18.09 -6.25 -12.33
N GLU A 72 -19.40 -6.42 -12.31
CA GLU A 72 -20.40 -5.46 -11.83
C GLU A 72 -20.26 -5.09 -10.35
N SER A 73 -19.66 -5.95 -9.52
CA SER A 73 -19.41 -5.67 -8.11
C SER A 73 -17.98 -5.23 -7.80
N SER A 74 -17.23 -4.86 -8.81
CA SER A 74 -15.82 -4.43 -8.70
C SER A 74 -15.60 -3.05 -9.29
N LEU A 75 -14.56 -2.37 -8.78
CA LEU A 75 -14.12 -1.09 -9.32
C LEU A 75 -12.61 -0.99 -9.32
N VAL A 76 -12.08 -0.13 -10.19
CA VAL A 76 -10.67 0.25 -10.22
C VAL A 76 -10.51 1.59 -9.51
N ILE A 77 -9.53 1.70 -8.62
CA ILE A 77 -9.10 2.95 -7.98
C ILE A 77 -7.71 3.30 -8.49
N ILE A 78 -7.56 4.51 -9.02
CA ILE A 78 -6.31 5.05 -9.54
C ILE A 78 -5.92 6.27 -8.71
N PRO A 79 -5.03 6.16 -7.72
CA PRO A 79 -4.49 7.32 -7.03
C PRO A 79 -3.56 8.09 -7.98
N VAL A 80 -3.75 9.42 -8.03
CA VAL A 80 -3.05 10.32 -8.95
C VAL A 80 -2.44 11.49 -8.18
N LEU A 81 -1.15 11.79 -8.47
CA LEU A 81 -0.48 13.00 -8.05
C LEU A 81 0.58 13.40 -9.09
N ASN A 82 0.25 14.38 -9.94
CA ASN A 82 1.10 14.84 -11.04
C ASN A 82 1.43 13.72 -12.04
N GLU A 83 0.38 13.10 -12.61
CA GLU A 83 0.47 11.93 -13.50
C GLU A 83 -0.17 12.22 -14.89
N VAL A 84 -0.22 13.48 -15.33
CA VAL A 84 -0.91 13.88 -16.57
C VAL A 84 -0.45 13.11 -17.81
N SER A 85 0.83 12.75 -17.87
CA SER A 85 1.42 12.01 -19.01
C SER A 85 1.06 10.53 -19.02
N TYR A 86 0.75 9.94 -17.85
CA TYR A 86 0.51 8.51 -17.70
C TYR A 86 -0.97 8.14 -17.65
N LEU A 87 -1.81 9.05 -17.14
CA LEU A 87 -3.22 8.78 -16.88
C LEU A 87 -3.99 8.39 -18.16
N TRP A 88 -3.78 9.09 -19.27
CA TRP A 88 -4.47 8.81 -20.53
C TRP A 88 -4.10 7.46 -21.14
N PRO A 89 -2.82 7.11 -21.32
CA PRO A 89 -2.44 5.78 -21.82
C PRO A 89 -3.00 4.65 -20.97
N LEU A 90 -2.97 4.78 -19.64
CA LEU A 90 -3.52 3.79 -18.73
C LEU A 90 -5.02 3.59 -18.96
N LEU A 91 -5.80 4.67 -18.99
CA LEU A 91 -7.26 4.57 -19.15
C LEU A 91 -7.66 4.03 -20.52
N ASN A 92 -6.94 4.41 -21.57
CA ASN A 92 -7.19 3.85 -22.91
C ASN A 92 -6.95 2.33 -22.95
N ASN A 93 -5.84 1.87 -22.34
CA ASN A 93 -5.54 0.44 -22.25
C ASN A 93 -6.60 -0.31 -21.43
N LEU A 94 -7.00 0.25 -20.30
CA LEU A 94 -8.04 -0.33 -19.47
C LEU A 94 -9.38 -0.41 -20.20
N ARG A 95 -9.82 0.65 -20.88
CA ARG A 95 -11.07 0.68 -21.64
C ARG A 95 -11.09 -0.25 -22.84
N ALA A 96 -9.95 -0.47 -23.47
CA ALA A 96 -9.83 -1.43 -24.56
C ALA A 96 -10.06 -2.88 -24.11
N ALA A 97 -9.74 -3.19 -22.86
CA ALA A 97 -9.88 -4.52 -22.28
C ALA A 97 -11.18 -4.70 -21.49
N ASP A 98 -11.55 -3.72 -20.68
CA ASP A 98 -12.65 -3.74 -19.73
C ASP A 98 -13.49 -2.44 -19.88
N PRO A 99 -14.31 -2.31 -20.95
CA PRO A 99 -14.95 -1.06 -21.33
C PRO A 99 -15.96 -0.53 -20.29
N LEU A 100 -16.57 -1.41 -19.51
CA LEU A 100 -17.65 -1.06 -18.57
C LEU A 100 -17.21 -1.03 -17.10
N ILE A 101 -15.96 -1.42 -16.78
CA ILE A 101 -15.53 -1.43 -15.39
C ILE A 101 -15.55 -0.01 -14.80
N PRO A 102 -16.17 0.22 -13.64
CA PRO A 102 -16.12 1.52 -12.97
C PRO A 102 -14.68 1.86 -12.57
N VAL A 103 -14.26 3.11 -12.84
CA VAL A 103 -12.92 3.61 -12.50
C VAL A 103 -13.05 4.91 -11.72
N TRP A 104 -12.44 4.95 -10.56
CA TRP A 104 -12.37 6.14 -9.73
C TRP A 104 -10.94 6.68 -9.70
N ILE A 105 -10.76 7.84 -10.30
CA ILE A 105 -9.52 8.59 -10.28
C ILE A 105 -9.50 9.39 -8.98
N VAL A 106 -8.48 9.21 -8.15
CA VAL A 106 -8.38 9.85 -6.84
C VAL A 106 -7.19 10.80 -6.84
N ASP A 107 -7.46 12.08 -7.04
CA ASP A 107 -6.41 13.09 -7.17
C ASP A 107 -5.98 13.65 -5.82
N GLY A 108 -4.68 13.64 -5.55
CA GLY A 108 -4.02 14.11 -4.32
C GLY A 108 -3.59 15.57 -4.35
N GLY A 109 -4.19 16.41 -5.19
CA GLY A 109 -3.85 17.82 -5.33
C GLY A 109 -2.78 18.08 -6.41
N SER A 110 -2.96 17.46 -7.57
CA SER A 110 -2.09 17.63 -8.73
C SER A 110 -2.07 19.08 -9.24
N THR A 111 -0.90 19.51 -9.73
CA THR A 111 -0.64 20.86 -10.25
C THR A 111 -0.20 20.85 -11.73
N ASP A 112 -0.07 19.67 -12.34
CA ASP A 112 0.45 19.45 -13.70
C ASP A 112 -0.64 19.38 -14.80
N GLY A 113 -1.92 19.61 -14.43
CA GLY A 113 -3.04 19.47 -15.34
C GLY A 113 -3.77 18.10 -15.26
N SER A 114 -3.35 17.18 -14.39
CA SER A 114 -4.00 15.88 -14.19
C SER A 114 -5.50 16.00 -13.88
N VAL A 115 -5.88 16.94 -12.98
CA VAL A 115 -7.29 17.18 -12.60
C VAL A 115 -8.14 17.62 -13.78
N GLN A 116 -7.65 18.61 -14.54
CA GLN A 116 -8.37 19.14 -15.70
C GLN A 116 -8.58 18.04 -16.74
N ARG A 117 -7.55 17.25 -16.99
CA ARG A 117 -7.62 16.13 -17.93
C ARG A 117 -8.58 15.06 -17.44
N ALA A 118 -8.54 14.68 -16.17
CA ALA A 118 -9.46 13.71 -15.59
C ALA A 118 -10.93 14.18 -15.69
N ARG A 119 -11.21 15.45 -15.42
CA ARG A 119 -12.58 16.02 -15.58
C ARG A 119 -13.09 15.89 -17.01
N LEU A 120 -12.27 16.26 -18.00
CA LEU A 120 -12.63 16.13 -19.41
C LEU A 120 -12.92 14.67 -19.82
N MET A 121 -12.22 13.72 -19.21
CA MET A 121 -12.44 12.28 -19.46
C MET A 121 -13.73 11.81 -18.82
N CYS A 122 -14.01 12.19 -17.58
CA CYS A 122 -15.27 11.86 -16.90
C CYS A 122 -16.51 12.40 -17.62
N MET A 123 -16.39 13.52 -18.34
CA MET A 123 -17.49 14.06 -19.17
C MET A 123 -17.80 13.17 -20.40
N LYS A 124 -16.84 12.37 -20.85
CA LYS A 124 -16.96 11.52 -22.06
C LYS A 124 -17.23 10.06 -21.73
N ASP A 125 -16.93 9.63 -20.52
CA ASP A 125 -17.03 8.24 -20.09
C ASP A 125 -17.82 8.17 -18.76
N PRO A 126 -19.07 7.69 -18.76
CA PRO A 126 -19.94 7.62 -17.59
C PRO A 126 -19.43 6.63 -16.51
N HIS A 127 -18.49 5.75 -16.86
CA HIS A 127 -17.87 4.82 -15.91
C HIS A 127 -16.60 5.38 -15.25
N LEU A 128 -16.22 6.63 -15.56
CA LEU A 128 -15.14 7.34 -14.87
C LEU A 128 -15.69 8.31 -13.84
N ASN A 129 -15.10 8.31 -12.65
CA ASN A 129 -15.38 9.27 -11.60
C ASN A 129 -14.07 9.90 -11.09
N LEU A 130 -14.11 11.20 -10.78
CA LEU A 130 -13.00 11.92 -10.18
C LEU A 130 -13.34 12.27 -8.73
N LEU A 131 -12.50 11.80 -7.81
CA LEU A 131 -12.53 12.15 -6.39
C LEU A 131 -11.33 13.04 -6.06
N ILE A 132 -11.56 14.11 -5.30
CA ILE A 132 -10.49 14.98 -4.81
C ILE A 132 -10.12 14.58 -3.39
N ASN A 133 -8.87 14.28 -3.17
CA ASN A 133 -8.30 13.94 -1.88
C ASN A 133 -7.57 15.15 -1.29
N GLU A 134 -8.24 15.91 -0.46
CA GLU A 134 -7.68 17.12 0.18
C GLU A 134 -6.50 16.84 1.11
N ASN A 135 -6.39 15.62 1.64
CA ASN A 135 -5.30 15.21 2.53
C ASN A 135 -3.98 14.92 1.80
N ARG A 136 -3.97 14.92 0.46
CA ARG A 136 -2.77 14.77 -0.38
C ARG A 136 -1.96 13.49 -0.14
N SER A 137 -2.48 12.54 0.61
CA SER A 137 -1.82 11.27 0.93
C SER A 137 -2.50 10.14 0.16
N GLN A 138 -1.71 9.26 -0.43
CA GLN A 138 -2.22 8.08 -1.16
C GLN A 138 -3.09 7.21 -0.25
N ALA A 139 -2.66 6.96 0.99
CA ALA A 139 -3.42 6.17 1.97
C ALA A 139 -4.81 6.79 2.26
N HIS A 140 -4.88 8.12 2.44
CA HIS A 140 -6.18 8.80 2.63
C HIS A 140 -7.07 8.67 1.39
N GLY A 141 -6.52 8.88 0.20
CA GLY A 141 -7.27 8.80 -1.05
C GLY A 141 -7.85 7.41 -1.30
N VAL A 142 -7.03 6.37 -1.15
CA VAL A 142 -7.48 4.98 -1.31
C VAL A 142 -8.53 4.61 -0.26
N ASN A 143 -8.32 4.99 1.02
CA ASN A 143 -9.29 4.72 2.08
C ASN A 143 -10.63 5.41 1.82
N MET A 144 -10.61 6.69 1.40
CA MET A 144 -11.81 7.45 1.05
C MET A 144 -12.59 6.77 -0.08
N ALA A 145 -11.90 6.43 -1.17
CA ALA A 145 -12.52 5.75 -2.30
C ALA A 145 -13.05 4.36 -1.91
N ALA A 146 -12.27 3.56 -1.19
CA ALA A 146 -12.67 2.24 -0.71
C ALA A 146 -13.90 2.31 0.21
N GLN A 147 -13.99 3.31 1.10
CA GLN A 147 -15.15 3.50 1.96
C GLN A 147 -16.40 3.88 1.16
N CYS A 148 -16.26 4.81 0.20
CA CYS A 148 -17.37 5.17 -0.69
C CYS A 148 -17.84 3.98 -1.52
N ALA A 149 -16.90 3.20 -2.08
CA ALA A 149 -17.20 2.00 -2.85
C ALA A 149 -17.93 0.94 -2.03
N TYR A 150 -17.46 0.67 -0.82
CA TYR A 150 -18.09 -0.28 0.09
C TYR A 150 -19.54 0.12 0.42
N ARG A 151 -19.81 1.41 0.67
CA ARG A 151 -21.14 1.93 0.92
C ARG A 151 -22.08 1.83 -0.29
N GLN A 152 -21.52 1.85 -1.52
CA GLN A 152 -22.26 1.66 -2.77
C GLN A 152 -22.47 0.19 -3.13
N GLY A 153 -22.01 -0.75 -2.28
CA GLY A 153 -22.20 -2.19 -2.48
C GLY A 153 -21.13 -2.88 -3.33
N TYR A 154 -20.06 -2.19 -3.70
CA TYR A 154 -18.93 -2.87 -4.33
C TYR A 154 -18.30 -3.86 -3.36
N ARG A 155 -17.88 -5.02 -3.90
CA ARG A 155 -17.28 -6.12 -3.13
C ARG A 155 -15.77 -6.19 -3.28
N TYR A 156 -15.27 -5.76 -4.42
CA TYR A 156 -13.86 -5.86 -4.80
C TYR A 156 -13.32 -4.52 -5.25
N MET A 157 -12.09 -4.26 -4.87
CA MET A 157 -11.33 -3.09 -5.27
C MET A 157 -10.06 -3.52 -5.97
N ILE A 158 -9.79 -2.95 -7.13
CA ILE A 158 -8.52 -3.08 -7.84
C ILE A 158 -7.80 -1.75 -7.71
N ARG A 159 -6.55 -1.76 -7.27
CA ARG A 159 -5.68 -0.58 -7.25
C ARG A 159 -4.74 -0.63 -8.46
N MET A 160 -4.72 0.43 -9.23
CA MET A 160 -3.79 0.61 -10.34
C MET A 160 -3.03 1.92 -10.17
N ASP A 161 -1.69 1.88 -10.32
CA ASP A 161 -0.85 3.07 -10.26
C ASP A 161 -0.75 3.68 -11.67
N ALA A 162 -0.89 5.02 -11.79
CA ALA A 162 -0.97 5.68 -13.09
C ALA A 162 0.31 5.52 -13.94
N HIS A 163 1.49 5.53 -13.30
CA HIS A 163 2.81 5.41 -13.94
C HIS A 163 3.28 3.96 -14.13
N ALA A 164 2.33 3.05 -14.42
CA ALA A 164 2.60 1.65 -14.65
C ALA A 164 1.91 1.13 -15.92
N GLU A 165 2.45 0.07 -16.50
CA GLU A 165 1.88 -0.63 -17.63
C GLU A 165 1.34 -1.98 -17.19
N TYR A 166 0.15 -2.29 -17.66
CA TYR A 166 -0.61 -3.48 -17.32
C TYR A 166 -0.88 -4.31 -18.59
N ILE A 167 -0.89 -5.62 -18.44
CA ILE A 167 -1.29 -6.50 -19.54
C ILE A 167 -2.76 -6.30 -19.89
N HIS A 168 -3.13 -6.66 -21.10
CA HIS A 168 -4.54 -6.61 -21.56
C HIS A 168 -5.44 -7.49 -20.68
N GLY A 169 -6.58 -6.96 -20.24
CA GLY A 169 -7.51 -7.65 -19.35
C GLY A 169 -6.97 -7.87 -17.92
N PHE A 170 -6.04 -7.05 -17.47
CA PHE A 170 -5.42 -7.15 -16.14
C PHE A 170 -6.47 -7.21 -15.01
N SER A 171 -7.44 -6.28 -15.03
CA SER A 171 -8.49 -6.19 -14.00
C SER A 171 -9.33 -7.45 -13.93
N THR A 172 -9.81 -7.96 -15.07
CA THR A 172 -10.58 -9.20 -15.15
C THR A 172 -9.79 -10.42 -14.67
N GLN A 173 -8.53 -10.55 -15.11
CA GLN A 173 -7.67 -11.66 -14.71
C GLN A 173 -7.36 -11.62 -13.22
N LEU A 174 -7.12 -10.42 -12.66
CA LEU A 174 -6.83 -10.22 -11.25
C LEU A 174 -8.01 -10.60 -10.35
N LEU A 175 -9.23 -10.22 -10.75
CA LEU A 175 -10.46 -10.59 -10.03
C LEU A 175 -10.69 -12.11 -10.06
N ARG A 176 -10.47 -12.76 -11.21
CA ARG A 176 -10.52 -14.22 -11.28
C ARG A 176 -9.56 -14.88 -10.29
N VAL A 177 -8.30 -14.44 -10.27
CA VAL A 177 -7.32 -14.96 -9.31
C VAL A 177 -7.76 -14.75 -7.86
N LEU A 178 -8.29 -13.56 -7.52
CA LEU A 178 -8.78 -13.25 -6.17
C LEU A 178 -9.90 -14.22 -5.76
N CYS A 179 -10.85 -14.49 -6.65
CA CYS A 179 -11.99 -15.37 -6.40
C CYS A 179 -11.56 -16.83 -6.39
N ASP A 180 -10.83 -17.32 -7.41
CA ASP A 180 -10.41 -18.72 -7.54
C ASP A 180 -9.53 -19.19 -6.38
N LYS A 181 -8.64 -18.30 -5.90
CA LYS A 181 -7.79 -18.58 -4.74
C LYS A 181 -8.48 -18.34 -3.42
N ASN A 182 -9.68 -17.78 -3.43
CA ASN A 182 -10.36 -17.31 -2.22
C ASN A 182 -9.41 -16.49 -1.34
N ALA A 183 -8.69 -15.55 -1.96
CA ALA A 183 -7.76 -14.68 -1.30
C ALA A 183 -8.46 -13.43 -0.76
N ASP A 184 -7.94 -12.83 0.32
CA ASP A 184 -8.45 -11.56 0.86
C ASP A 184 -7.77 -10.37 0.21
N SER A 185 -6.54 -10.59 -0.28
CA SER A 185 -5.80 -9.64 -1.11
C SER A 185 -4.99 -10.38 -2.18
N VAL A 186 -4.80 -9.75 -3.33
CA VAL A 186 -3.89 -10.23 -4.37
C VAL A 186 -2.81 -9.19 -4.61
N THR A 187 -1.58 -9.66 -4.63
CA THR A 187 -0.39 -8.88 -4.97
C THR A 187 0.19 -9.33 -6.29
N VAL A 188 0.99 -8.47 -6.91
CA VAL A 188 1.62 -8.73 -8.20
C VAL A 188 3.12 -8.42 -8.16
N PRO A 189 3.95 -9.10 -8.97
CA PRO A 189 5.34 -8.72 -9.12
C PRO A 189 5.48 -7.35 -9.79
N LEU A 190 6.46 -6.55 -9.32
CA LEU A 190 6.83 -5.29 -9.92
C LEU A 190 8.12 -5.43 -10.72
N ILE A 191 8.06 -5.09 -11.99
CA ILE A 191 9.22 -5.07 -12.90
C ILE A 191 9.55 -3.61 -13.24
N ALA A 192 10.70 -3.13 -12.77
CA ALA A 192 11.13 -1.78 -13.07
C ALA A 192 11.57 -1.66 -14.54
N MET A 193 10.98 -0.72 -15.26
CA MET A 193 11.23 -0.42 -16.67
C MET A 193 11.75 1.01 -16.85
N SER A 194 12.23 1.33 -18.03
CA SER A 194 12.57 2.70 -18.41
C SER A 194 12.05 3.00 -19.78
N GLN A 195 11.50 4.19 -19.96
CA GLN A 195 11.08 4.70 -21.27
C GLN A 195 12.30 5.05 -22.16
N GLN A 196 13.45 5.26 -21.56
CA GLN A 196 14.69 5.61 -22.24
C GLN A 196 15.71 4.49 -22.12
N VAL A 197 16.49 4.28 -23.17
CA VAL A 197 17.56 3.27 -23.19
C VAL A 197 18.71 3.63 -22.22
N SER A 198 18.89 4.92 -21.95
CA SER A 198 19.96 5.46 -21.11
C SER A 198 19.41 6.55 -20.15
N GLY A 199 20.28 7.04 -19.26
CA GLY A 199 19.92 8.10 -18.32
C GLY A 199 19.62 7.59 -16.90
N TRP A 200 19.13 8.48 -16.04
CA TRP A 200 18.89 8.15 -14.62
C TRP A 200 17.76 7.17 -14.40
N GLN A 201 16.68 7.24 -15.20
CA GLN A 201 15.57 6.29 -15.08
C GLN A 201 16.00 4.88 -15.45
N ALA A 202 16.78 4.72 -16.54
CA ALA A 202 17.33 3.42 -16.94
C ALA A 202 18.28 2.85 -15.88
N ALA A 203 19.13 3.72 -15.32
CA ALA A 203 20.03 3.32 -14.23
C ALA A 203 19.25 2.90 -12.98
N ASN A 204 18.17 3.62 -12.62
CA ASN A 204 17.30 3.26 -11.50
C ASN A 204 16.56 1.95 -11.76
N ALA A 205 16.01 1.74 -12.96
CA ALA A 205 15.38 0.48 -13.33
C ALA A 205 16.38 -0.70 -13.22
N LYS A 206 17.64 -0.53 -13.68
CA LYS A 206 18.70 -1.52 -13.55
C LYS A 206 19.06 -1.78 -12.08
N LEU A 207 19.18 -0.72 -11.27
CA LEU A 207 19.39 -0.83 -9.83
C LEU A 207 18.26 -1.63 -9.17
N GLN A 208 17.01 -1.28 -9.43
CA GLN A 208 15.87 -1.92 -8.80
C GLN A 208 15.67 -3.39 -9.17
N ARG A 209 16.25 -3.83 -10.30
CA ARG A 209 16.32 -5.25 -10.68
C ARG A 209 17.54 -5.96 -10.08
N SER A 210 18.45 -5.25 -9.44
CA SER A 210 19.65 -5.82 -8.81
C SER A 210 19.42 -6.09 -7.31
N ARG A 211 20.22 -6.99 -6.73
CA ARG A 211 20.22 -7.28 -5.29
C ARG A 211 20.48 -6.06 -4.42
N LEU A 212 21.27 -5.10 -4.91
CA LEU A 212 21.56 -3.85 -4.21
C LEU A 212 20.33 -2.94 -4.12
N GLY A 213 19.43 -2.97 -5.11
CA GLY A 213 18.25 -2.10 -5.15
C GLY A 213 17.04 -2.65 -4.39
N HIS A 214 16.80 -3.97 -4.46
CA HIS A 214 15.60 -4.56 -3.85
C HIS A 214 15.87 -5.37 -2.59
N GLY A 215 17.16 -5.59 -2.21
CA GLY A 215 17.52 -6.27 -0.98
C GLY A 215 16.85 -7.65 -0.79
N ASN A 216 16.72 -8.43 -1.86
CA ASN A 216 16.01 -9.72 -1.91
C ASN A 216 14.51 -9.64 -1.57
N ALA A 217 13.83 -8.52 -1.85
CA ALA A 217 12.38 -8.45 -1.72
C ALA A 217 11.69 -9.41 -2.71
N ALA A 218 10.95 -10.40 -2.21
CA ALA A 218 10.38 -11.48 -3.01
C ALA A 218 9.51 -10.99 -4.18
N HIS A 219 8.65 -10.01 -3.96
CA HIS A 219 7.78 -9.42 -4.99
C HIS A 219 8.52 -8.67 -6.11
N ARG A 220 9.83 -8.42 -5.96
CA ARG A 220 10.70 -7.78 -6.99
C ARG A 220 11.62 -8.76 -7.68
N GLN A 221 11.71 -10.00 -7.22
CA GLN A 221 12.56 -11.05 -7.78
C GLN A 221 11.77 -12.21 -8.33
N ASN A 222 10.67 -12.55 -7.66
CA ASN A 222 9.93 -13.77 -7.93
C ASN A 222 8.64 -13.45 -8.70
N THR A 223 8.62 -13.84 -9.97
CA THR A 223 7.41 -13.83 -10.80
C THR A 223 6.55 -15.08 -10.58
N GLY A 224 6.90 -15.95 -9.64
CA GLY A 224 6.11 -17.12 -9.29
C GLY A 224 4.80 -16.74 -8.58
N SER A 225 3.79 -17.61 -8.74
CA SER A 225 2.52 -17.49 -8.02
C SER A 225 2.54 -18.30 -6.74
N GLY A 226 1.91 -17.78 -5.68
CA GLY A 226 1.85 -18.47 -4.39
C GLY A 226 1.34 -17.60 -3.26
N TRP A 227 1.15 -18.23 -2.08
CA TRP A 227 0.82 -17.51 -0.85
C TRP A 227 2.03 -16.74 -0.33
N VAL A 228 1.81 -15.48 0.01
CA VAL A 228 2.87 -14.57 0.46
C VAL A 228 2.45 -13.82 1.72
N GLN A 229 3.43 -13.25 2.42
CA GLN A 229 3.19 -12.39 3.59
C GLN A 229 3.08 -10.92 3.23
N HIS A 230 3.60 -10.54 2.08
CA HIS A 230 3.64 -9.15 1.61
C HIS A 230 3.97 -9.09 0.13
N GLY A 231 3.40 -8.10 -0.56
CA GLY A 231 3.71 -7.81 -1.95
C GLY A 231 3.19 -6.44 -2.40
N HIS A 232 3.27 -6.16 -3.70
CA HIS A 232 2.65 -4.97 -4.25
C HIS A 232 1.15 -5.21 -4.44
N HIS A 233 0.36 -4.43 -3.76
CA HIS A 233 -1.09 -4.59 -3.76
C HIS A 233 -1.71 -4.28 -5.13
N ALA A 234 -2.63 -5.15 -5.55
CA ALA A 234 -3.37 -4.98 -6.80
C ALA A 234 -4.88 -5.18 -6.62
N ALA A 235 -5.34 -6.17 -5.85
CA ALA A 235 -6.77 -6.36 -5.58
C ALA A 235 -7.05 -6.70 -4.12
N PHE A 236 -8.28 -6.36 -3.68
CA PHE A 236 -8.74 -6.55 -2.31
C PHE A 236 -10.21 -6.94 -2.26
N ARG A 237 -10.56 -7.75 -1.27
CA ARG A 237 -11.94 -7.83 -0.79
C ARG A 237 -12.23 -6.58 0.04
N LEU A 238 -13.20 -5.76 -0.39
CA LEU A 238 -13.51 -4.51 0.30
C LEU A 238 -13.99 -4.73 1.74
N VAL A 239 -14.71 -5.81 2.02
CA VAL A 239 -15.14 -6.15 3.38
C VAL A 239 -13.93 -6.34 4.31
N CYS A 240 -12.88 -7.02 3.85
CA CYS A 240 -11.65 -7.23 4.61
C CYS A 240 -10.87 -5.91 4.77
N PHE A 241 -10.80 -5.11 3.70
CA PHE A 241 -10.13 -3.82 3.72
C PHE A 241 -10.78 -2.87 4.72
N GLN A 242 -12.13 -2.79 4.73
CA GLN A 242 -12.87 -1.95 5.66
C GLN A 242 -12.80 -2.46 7.11
N ALA A 243 -12.92 -3.77 7.34
CA ALA A 243 -12.86 -4.36 8.67
C ALA A 243 -11.51 -4.09 9.37
N LEU A 244 -10.42 -3.99 8.60
CA LEU A 244 -9.10 -3.63 9.11
C LEU A 244 -8.86 -2.12 9.20
N GLY A 245 -9.83 -1.29 8.81
CA GLY A 245 -9.71 0.18 8.80
C GLY A 245 -8.85 0.73 7.66
N GLY A 246 -8.62 -0.05 6.59
CA GLY A 246 -7.84 0.36 5.44
C GLY A 246 -6.35 0.55 5.72
N TYR A 247 -5.71 1.44 4.99
CA TYR A 247 -4.33 1.86 5.21
C TYR A 247 -4.19 2.78 6.43
N ASP A 248 -3.10 2.65 7.17
CA ASP A 248 -2.77 3.58 8.27
C ASP A 248 -2.30 4.92 7.70
N THR A 249 -3.16 5.93 7.78
CA THR A 249 -2.94 7.26 7.22
C THR A 249 -1.85 8.08 7.93
N ARG A 250 -1.37 7.61 9.07
CA ARG A 250 -0.24 8.22 9.79
C ARG A 250 1.11 7.86 9.18
N LEU A 251 1.13 6.86 8.30
CA LEU A 251 2.33 6.42 7.60
C LEU A 251 2.49 7.20 6.28
N GLU A 252 3.62 7.87 6.11
CA GLU A 252 3.96 8.57 4.86
C GLU A 252 4.35 7.62 3.72
N ALA A 253 4.68 6.37 4.06
CA ALA A 253 5.01 5.26 3.16
C ALA A 253 4.90 3.93 3.94
N CYS A 254 5.00 2.79 3.24
CA CYS A 254 4.88 1.44 3.80
C CYS A 254 3.49 1.15 4.41
N GLU A 255 2.45 1.88 4.02
CA GLU A 255 1.07 1.63 4.39
C GLU A 255 0.59 0.24 3.92
N ASP A 256 1.12 -0.23 2.80
CA ASP A 256 0.92 -1.58 2.27
C ASP A 256 1.49 -2.66 3.19
N VAL A 257 2.72 -2.46 3.67
CA VAL A 257 3.37 -3.40 4.61
C VAL A 257 2.60 -3.49 5.93
N ASP A 258 2.13 -2.34 6.44
CA ASP A 258 1.31 -2.29 7.67
C ASP A 258 -0.03 -3.02 7.46
N TYR A 259 -0.68 -2.76 6.33
CA TYR A 259 -1.94 -3.42 6.00
C TYR A 259 -1.78 -4.94 5.89
N ASP A 260 -0.79 -5.41 5.15
CA ASP A 260 -0.51 -6.84 5.00
C ASP A 260 -0.28 -7.54 6.33
N ARG A 261 0.49 -6.92 7.22
CA ARG A 261 0.71 -7.47 8.57
C ARG A 261 -0.57 -7.56 9.37
N ARG A 262 -1.42 -6.53 9.32
CA ARG A 262 -2.73 -6.55 10.00
C ARG A 262 -3.65 -7.60 9.38
N LEU A 263 -3.65 -7.75 8.07
CA LEU A 263 -4.42 -8.75 7.37
C LEU A 263 -4.02 -10.17 7.77
N ILE A 264 -2.72 -10.47 7.73
CA ILE A 264 -2.19 -11.78 8.14
C ILE A 264 -2.45 -12.06 9.63
N ALA A 265 -2.24 -11.06 10.50
CA ALA A 265 -2.51 -11.21 11.93
C ALA A 265 -3.99 -11.46 12.25
N ALA A 266 -4.90 -11.00 11.40
CA ALA A 266 -6.33 -11.29 11.46
C ALA A 266 -6.72 -12.64 10.80
N GLY A 267 -5.75 -13.44 10.34
CA GLY A 267 -5.99 -14.73 9.68
C GLY A 267 -6.31 -14.60 8.18
N GLY A 268 -6.18 -13.40 7.59
CA GLY A 268 -6.36 -13.16 6.17
C GLY A 268 -5.23 -13.76 5.33
N ARG A 269 -5.48 -13.94 4.03
CA ARG A 269 -4.55 -14.59 3.10
C ARG A 269 -4.25 -13.71 1.90
N ILE A 270 -2.98 -13.66 1.54
CA ILE A 270 -2.47 -12.86 0.41
C ILE A 270 -1.91 -13.80 -0.64
N TRP A 271 -2.42 -13.69 -1.88
CA TRP A 271 -1.91 -14.45 -3.01
C TRP A 271 -1.08 -13.56 -3.93
N GLN A 272 0.13 -13.98 -4.32
CA GLN A 272 0.88 -13.35 -5.38
C GLN A 272 0.51 -13.96 -6.73
N ALA A 273 0.00 -13.15 -7.65
CA ALA A 273 -0.31 -13.55 -9.02
C ALA A 273 0.91 -13.29 -9.93
N GLY A 274 1.81 -14.25 -9.99
CA GLY A 274 3.09 -14.10 -10.70
C GLY A 274 2.97 -13.79 -12.18
N GLN A 275 1.94 -14.33 -12.83
CA GLN A 275 1.66 -14.11 -14.26
C GLN A 275 1.12 -12.70 -14.58
N LEU A 276 0.69 -11.94 -13.56
CA LEU A 276 0.15 -10.59 -13.71
C LEU A 276 1.18 -9.51 -13.31
N ALA A 277 2.43 -9.72 -13.67
CA ALA A 277 3.49 -8.76 -13.36
C ALA A 277 3.19 -7.38 -13.97
N VAL A 278 3.46 -6.34 -13.19
CA VAL A 278 3.26 -4.94 -13.56
C VAL A 278 4.59 -4.29 -13.88
N HIS A 279 4.67 -3.65 -15.04
CA HIS A 279 5.82 -2.86 -15.44
C HIS A 279 5.64 -1.42 -14.95
N TYR A 280 6.58 -0.89 -14.18
CA TYR A 280 6.49 0.46 -13.66
C TYR A 280 7.74 1.29 -13.94
N TYR A 281 7.55 2.59 -14.02
CA TYR A 281 8.62 3.55 -14.29
C TYR A 281 9.14 4.16 -12.99
N PRO A 282 10.37 3.83 -12.56
CA PRO A 282 10.93 4.39 -11.33
C PRO A 282 11.34 5.84 -11.52
N ARG A 283 11.57 6.53 -10.40
CA ARG A 283 12.02 7.93 -10.38
C ARG A 283 13.21 8.17 -11.31
N ALA A 284 13.11 9.24 -12.12
CA ALA A 284 14.09 9.58 -13.15
C ALA A 284 15.23 10.49 -12.67
N ALA A 285 15.22 10.95 -11.40
CA ALA A 285 16.24 11.85 -10.88
C ALA A 285 16.79 11.39 -9.52
N PRO A 286 18.08 11.55 -9.22
CA PRO A 286 18.68 11.16 -7.95
C PRO A 286 18.01 11.77 -6.72
N LEU A 287 17.64 13.08 -6.78
CA LEU A 287 16.92 13.74 -5.68
C LEU A 287 15.54 13.12 -5.43
N GLY A 288 14.84 12.68 -6.48
CA GLY A 288 13.57 11.97 -6.33
C GLY A 288 13.74 10.62 -5.67
N VAL A 289 14.83 9.90 -5.99
CA VAL A 289 15.20 8.63 -5.35
C VAL A 289 15.55 8.86 -3.87
N TRP A 290 16.35 9.88 -3.57
CA TRP A 290 16.67 10.27 -2.19
C TRP A 290 15.41 10.54 -1.37
N ALA A 291 14.53 11.42 -1.86
CA ALA A 291 13.30 11.81 -1.16
C ALA A 291 12.38 10.61 -0.91
N GLN A 292 12.28 9.68 -1.87
CA GLN A 292 11.53 8.44 -1.73
C GLN A 292 12.12 7.53 -0.65
N MET A 293 13.43 7.33 -0.69
CA MET A 293 14.12 6.44 0.27
C MET A 293 14.16 7.03 1.68
N TRP A 294 14.29 8.34 1.81
CA TRP A 294 14.17 9.05 3.09
C TRP A 294 12.80 8.81 3.75
N ARG A 295 11.71 8.98 2.98
CA ARG A 295 10.35 8.69 3.47
C ARG A 295 10.18 7.24 3.86
N ASN A 296 10.69 6.32 3.04
CA ASN A 296 10.64 4.88 3.33
C ASN A 296 11.41 4.53 4.60
N GLY A 297 12.57 5.14 4.84
CA GLY A 297 13.34 4.97 6.07
C GLY A 297 12.58 5.43 7.30
N LYS A 298 12.03 6.66 7.28
CA LYS A 298 11.17 7.20 8.35
C LYS A 298 9.98 6.30 8.65
N ALA A 299 9.24 5.91 7.62
CA ALA A 299 8.08 5.03 7.76
C ALA A 299 8.45 3.66 8.32
N ARG A 300 9.62 3.13 7.97
CA ARG A 300 10.12 1.87 8.52
C ARG A 300 10.42 1.98 10.01
N ALA A 301 10.99 3.10 10.48
CA ALA A 301 11.16 3.37 11.91
C ALA A 301 9.82 3.38 12.66
N ALA A 302 8.80 4.02 12.07
CA ALA A 302 7.45 4.05 12.64
C ALA A 302 6.84 2.64 12.75
N LEU A 303 7.01 1.81 11.73
CA LEU A 303 6.55 0.41 11.76
C LEU A 303 7.28 -0.43 12.82
N TRP A 304 8.60 -0.28 12.97
CA TRP A 304 9.33 -1.01 14.01
C TRP A 304 8.85 -0.64 15.41
N HIS A 305 8.62 0.66 15.64
CA HIS A 305 8.09 1.13 16.91
C HIS A 305 6.67 0.61 17.19
N LYS A 306 5.79 0.64 16.16
CA LYS A 306 4.40 0.18 16.24
C LYS A 306 4.32 -1.32 16.53
N ASP A 307 5.06 -2.12 15.77
CA ASP A 307 4.93 -3.58 15.76
C ASP A 307 5.84 -4.27 16.78
N LYS A 308 6.82 -3.54 17.37
CA LYS A 308 7.87 -4.06 18.25
C LYS A 308 8.64 -5.25 17.63
N GLN A 309 8.73 -5.28 16.29
CA GLN A 309 9.42 -6.35 15.58
C GLN A 309 10.87 -5.96 15.30
N TRP A 310 11.76 -6.98 15.32
CA TRP A 310 13.15 -6.78 14.93
C TRP A 310 13.25 -6.44 13.44
N PRO A 311 14.11 -5.47 13.09
CA PRO A 311 14.36 -5.13 11.70
C PRO A 311 14.98 -6.29 10.93
N GLN A 312 14.61 -6.44 9.67
CA GLN A 312 15.27 -7.38 8.77
C GLN A 312 16.66 -6.85 8.41
N ILE A 313 17.64 -7.75 8.19
CA ILE A 313 19.02 -7.39 7.90
C ILE A 313 19.15 -6.42 6.72
N ARG A 314 18.34 -6.60 5.67
CA ARG A 314 18.28 -5.70 4.50
C ARG A 314 17.87 -4.25 4.84
N GLN A 315 17.26 -4.03 5.99
CA GLN A 315 16.86 -2.71 6.48
C GLN A 315 17.96 -2.10 7.36
N VAL A 316 18.74 -2.93 8.01
CA VAL A 316 19.85 -2.50 8.88
C VAL A 316 21.11 -2.17 8.08
N LEU A 317 21.37 -2.87 6.98
CA LEU A 317 22.56 -2.64 6.15
C LEU A 317 22.70 -1.19 5.65
N PRO A 318 21.66 -0.53 5.09
CA PRO A 318 21.76 0.88 4.72
C PRO A 318 21.99 1.81 5.91
N LEU A 319 21.44 1.49 7.09
CA LEU A 319 21.73 2.22 8.31
C LEU A 319 23.20 2.08 8.73
N GLY A 320 23.72 0.84 8.70
CA GLY A 320 25.13 0.56 9.00
C GLY A 320 26.08 1.28 8.03
N ALA A 321 25.76 1.33 6.75
CA ALA A 321 26.51 2.08 5.75
C ALA A 321 26.51 3.59 6.04
N ALA A 322 25.34 4.16 6.40
CA ALA A 322 25.23 5.57 6.75
C ALA A 322 26.02 5.91 8.02
N LEU A 323 25.93 5.08 9.07
CA LEU A 323 26.68 5.26 10.31
C LEU A 323 28.19 5.10 10.07
N GLY A 324 28.62 4.10 9.27
CA GLY A 324 30.03 3.91 8.92
C GLY A 324 30.61 5.14 8.23
N LEU A 325 29.88 5.75 7.28
CA LEU A 325 30.31 7.00 6.66
C LEU A 325 30.37 8.18 7.63
N CYS A 326 29.45 8.27 8.59
CA CYS A 326 29.49 9.28 9.63
C CYS A 326 30.70 9.13 10.59
N MET A 327 31.30 7.92 10.69
CA MET A 327 32.47 7.68 11.52
C MET A 327 33.80 8.04 10.83
N VAL A 328 33.83 8.19 9.51
CA VAL A 328 35.06 8.50 8.74
C VAL A 328 35.79 9.75 9.26
N PRO A 329 35.14 10.87 9.65
CA PRO A 329 35.84 12.04 10.19
C PRO A 329 36.64 11.77 11.46
N PHE A 330 36.33 10.69 12.20
CA PHE A 330 37.03 10.30 13.42
C PHE A 330 38.15 9.29 13.17
N SER A 331 38.33 8.82 11.92
CA SER A 331 39.36 7.85 11.56
C SER A 331 40.83 8.34 11.75
N PRO A 332 41.12 9.65 11.77
CA PRO A 332 42.47 10.09 12.16
C PRO A 332 42.82 9.75 13.62
N LEU A 333 41.82 9.61 14.50
CA LEU A 333 42.02 9.23 15.90
C LEU A 333 41.98 7.71 16.09
N VAL A 334 41.12 7.02 15.34
CA VAL A 334 40.88 5.57 15.41
C VAL A 334 40.73 5.06 13.95
N PRO A 335 41.82 4.60 13.30
CA PRO A 335 41.81 4.24 11.87
C PRO A 335 40.76 3.18 11.51
N GLU A 336 40.47 2.27 12.42
CA GLU A 336 39.49 1.18 12.22
C GLU A 336 38.07 1.68 11.93
N LEU A 337 37.73 2.92 12.34
CA LEU A 337 36.42 3.54 12.04
C LEU A 337 36.20 3.79 10.54
N ALA A 338 37.26 3.81 9.72
CA ALA A 338 37.13 3.90 8.27
C ALA A 338 36.78 2.57 7.59
N LEU A 339 36.98 1.42 8.23
CA LEU A 339 36.81 0.10 7.64
C LEU A 339 35.36 -0.15 7.12
N PRO A 340 34.27 0.12 7.89
CA PRO A 340 32.92 -0.10 7.41
C PRO A 340 32.60 0.74 6.15
N ALA A 341 33.04 2.00 6.13
CA ALA A 341 32.87 2.88 4.99
C ALA A 341 33.70 2.40 3.77
N GLY A 342 34.94 2.00 4.00
CA GLY A 342 35.79 1.44 2.95
C GLY A 342 35.24 0.18 2.31
N LEU A 343 34.76 -0.76 3.11
CA LEU A 343 34.10 -1.99 2.61
C LEU A 343 32.83 -1.66 1.82
N TYR A 344 32.00 -0.73 2.33
CA TYR A 344 30.80 -0.31 1.63
C TYR A 344 31.11 0.36 0.29
N LEU A 345 32.02 1.35 0.27
CA LEU A 345 32.42 2.04 -0.96
C LEU A 345 33.11 1.10 -1.96
N GLY A 346 33.96 0.19 -1.48
CA GLY A 346 34.58 -0.86 -2.29
C GLY A 346 33.51 -1.76 -2.94
N THR A 347 32.47 -2.14 -2.20
CA THR A 347 31.35 -2.90 -2.75
C THR A 347 30.60 -2.11 -3.84
N LEU A 348 30.39 -0.81 -3.67
CA LEU A 348 29.76 0.04 -4.69
C LEU A 348 30.67 0.21 -5.92
N CYS A 349 31.99 0.38 -5.74
CA CYS A 349 32.95 0.42 -6.84
C CYS A 349 32.89 -0.87 -7.63
N LEU A 350 32.92 -2.02 -6.98
CA LEU A 350 32.79 -3.32 -7.65
C LEU A 350 31.44 -3.45 -8.37
N ALA A 351 30.37 -2.97 -7.77
CA ALA A 351 29.03 -2.99 -8.37
C ALA A 351 28.96 -2.19 -9.69
N THR A 352 29.83 -1.18 -9.89
CA THR A 352 29.87 -0.43 -11.17
C THR A 352 30.14 -1.33 -12.37
N LEU A 353 30.90 -2.41 -12.20
CA LEU A 353 31.20 -3.38 -13.26
C LEU A 353 29.96 -4.14 -13.73
N PHE A 354 28.97 -4.35 -12.83
CA PHE A 354 27.79 -5.17 -13.11
C PHE A 354 26.56 -4.31 -13.44
N ILE A 355 26.35 -3.21 -12.71
CA ILE A 355 25.15 -2.38 -12.88
C ILE A 355 25.43 -1.02 -13.53
N GLY A 356 26.71 -0.68 -13.71
CA GLY A 356 27.16 0.59 -14.28
C GLY A 356 27.25 1.74 -13.26
N PRO A 357 28.02 2.80 -13.55
CA PRO A 357 28.39 3.83 -12.59
C PRO A 357 27.17 4.65 -12.10
N ARG A 358 26.23 5.00 -13.00
CA ARG A 358 25.00 5.74 -12.59
C ARG A 358 24.12 4.93 -11.65
N ALA A 359 23.98 3.62 -11.88
CA ALA A 359 23.17 2.77 -11.00
C ALA A 359 23.87 2.53 -9.65
N ALA A 360 25.20 2.41 -9.62
CA ALA A 360 25.97 2.35 -8.38
C ALA A 360 25.86 3.65 -7.56
N LEU A 361 25.92 4.81 -8.22
CA LEU A 361 25.66 6.10 -7.56
C LEU A 361 24.21 6.19 -7.01
N LEU A 362 23.22 5.71 -7.75
CA LEU A 362 21.84 5.64 -7.26
C LEU A 362 21.69 4.65 -6.10
N ALA A 363 22.46 3.57 -6.06
CA ALA A 363 22.50 2.67 -4.90
C ALA A 363 23.02 3.42 -3.66
N PHE A 364 24.10 4.20 -3.80
CA PHE A 364 24.59 5.07 -2.74
C PHE A 364 23.51 6.04 -2.26
N VAL A 365 22.89 6.79 -3.17
CA VAL A 365 21.81 7.74 -2.87
C VAL A 365 20.65 7.06 -2.15
N SER A 366 20.24 5.87 -2.61
CA SER A 366 19.16 5.07 -2.02
C SER A 366 19.49 4.61 -0.60
N HIS A 367 20.69 4.07 -0.40
CA HIS A 367 21.10 3.56 0.90
C HIS A 367 21.27 4.69 1.92
N MET A 368 21.86 5.82 1.51
CA MET A 368 22.00 6.98 2.38
C MET A 368 20.65 7.60 2.71
N GLY A 369 19.79 7.79 1.70
CA GLY A 369 18.43 8.29 1.93
C GLY A 369 17.64 7.41 2.89
N PHE A 370 17.67 6.10 2.70
CA PHE A 370 16.98 5.16 3.58
C PHE A 370 17.61 5.10 4.98
N GLY A 371 18.92 4.94 5.09
CA GLY A 371 19.63 4.80 6.36
C GLY A 371 19.48 6.02 7.26
N LEU A 372 19.71 7.23 6.70
CA LEU A 372 19.54 8.48 7.42
C LEU A 372 18.07 8.79 7.72
N GLY A 373 17.14 8.47 6.81
CA GLY A 373 15.70 8.59 7.06
C GLY A 373 15.23 7.69 8.19
N LEU A 374 15.76 6.46 8.26
CA LEU A 374 15.49 5.51 9.34
C LEU A 374 16.02 6.03 10.68
N LEU A 375 17.26 6.51 10.70
CA LEU A 375 17.90 7.09 11.89
C LEU A 375 17.08 8.28 12.41
N PHE A 376 16.76 9.22 11.52
CA PHE A 376 15.92 10.38 11.85
C PHE A 376 14.56 9.95 12.41
N GLY A 377 13.91 8.95 11.81
CA GLY A 377 12.63 8.41 12.26
C GLY A 377 12.72 7.84 13.70
N ILE A 378 13.76 7.09 14.01
CA ILE A 378 14.01 6.53 15.36
C ILE A 378 14.12 7.64 16.39
N PHE A 379 14.90 8.69 16.12
CA PHE A 379 15.08 9.82 17.05
C PHE A 379 13.80 10.63 17.21
N SER A 380 13.09 10.91 16.13
CA SER A 380 11.83 11.66 16.14
C SER A 380 10.77 10.98 17.01
N ILE A 381 10.64 9.65 16.92
CA ILE A 381 9.69 8.88 17.71
C ILE A 381 10.08 8.90 19.20
N ARG A 382 11.36 8.73 19.50
CA ARG A 382 11.86 8.79 20.90
C ARG A 382 11.60 10.16 21.51
N ALA A 383 11.85 11.24 20.78
CA ALA A 383 11.61 12.61 21.25
C ALA A 383 10.11 12.85 21.52
N ALA A 384 9.23 12.40 20.61
CA ALA A 384 7.78 12.51 20.81
C ALA A 384 7.29 11.70 22.02
N SER A 385 7.83 10.48 22.22
CA SER A 385 7.49 9.63 23.38
C SER A 385 8.01 10.19 24.69
N ALA A 386 9.17 10.87 24.71
CA ALA A 386 9.69 11.54 25.88
C ALA A 386 8.80 12.73 26.27
N LYS A 387 8.41 13.56 25.31
CA LYS A 387 7.52 14.70 25.54
C LYS A 387 6.16 14.27 26.11
N ALA A 388 5.57 13.18 25.60
CA ALA A 388 4.29 12.64 26.07
C ALA A 388 4.33 12.05 27.50
N ARG A 389 5.51 11.79 28.07
CA ARG A 389 5.66 11.32 29.47
C ARG A 389 5.80 12.46 30.47
N HIS A 390 6.03 13.68 30.01
CA HIS A 390 6.20 14.87 30.83
C HIS A 390 4.98 15.80 30.78
N THR A 391 3.97 15.47 29.98
CA THR A 391 2.64 16.08 29.97
C THR A 391 1.60 15.15 30.62
#